data_1726453dc5cfeb465b8bc069f9be46b5
#
_entry.id   1726453dc5cfeb465b8bc069f9be46b5
#
_cell.length_a   1.000
_cell.length_b   1.000
_cell.length_c   1.000
_cell.angle_alpha   90.00
_cell.angle_beta   90.00
_cell.angle_gamma   90.00
#
_symmetry.space_group_name_H-M   'P 1'
#
loop_
_entity.id
_entity.type
_entity.pdbx_description
1 polymer ?
#
loop_
_entity_poly.entity_id
_entity_poly.type
_entity_poly.pdbx_seq_one_letter_code
_entity_poly.pdbx_strand_id
1 'polypeptide(L)'
;MHYLPKPLSIQFELSNVCNALCSSCNRNTIDWSILKPMVDRGEHVDITNLPMKVREEVGSPQYLTKEIFTNIFSGAPSVREIYFCGTIDDPLAHKDLIGITKHVFDIRPDMHLGAHTNGSIRNPDYFKRWAEALKGKDHFIWFSIDGLEDTNHLYRKNCQWDKIIANAKAFIEAGGVAGWQYLIFPWNEHQVDEAKALADKLGFKKFRSRVNKSPLLNDLSNHVKQERSRLNRIRRHGVDFNDEVVLKDPIYCAWQKEVQQYHVSYDGRLWPCCYMNSTKTQRSEMLNERIDGNYGSDWNNLYKNSWNDVIAHEFYSNDLVSSWDSKSHGSKPGDRIYR
;
A
#
# COMPACT_ATOMS: atom_id res chain seq x y z
N MET A 1 -26.72 13.97 -8.58
CA MET A 1 -26.13 13.93 -7.23
C MET A 1 -25.17 12.75 -7.17
N HIS A 2 -23.88 12.99 -7.09
CA HIS A 2 -22.90 11.92 -6.93
C HIS A 2 -22.80 11.60 -5.43
N TYR A 3 -23.17 10.39 -5.04
CA TYR A 3 -22.95 9.91 -3.69
C TYR A 3 -21.69 9.04 -3.68
N LEU A 4 -20.86 9.18 -2.66
CA LEU A 4 -19.86 8.16 -2.38
C LEU A 4 -20.59 6.85 -2.06
N PRO A 5 -20.22 5.73 -2.70
CA PRO A 5 -20.84 4.45 -2.40
C PRO A 5 -20.52 4.04 -0.95
N LYS A 6 -21.41 3.23 -0.36
CA LYS A 6 -21.13 2.62 0.94
C LYS A 6 -19.85 1.80 0.84
N PRO A 7 -18.91 1.91 1.79
CA PRO A 7 -17.68 1.15 1.73
C PRO A 7 -17.96 -0.35 1.79
N LEU A 8 -17.32 -1.13 0.90
CA LEU A 8 -17.31 -2.58 0.96
C LEU A 8 -16.03 -3.10 1.58
N SER A 9 -14.93 -2.37 1.40
CA SER A 9 -13.64 -2.73 1.95
C SER A 9 -12.90 -1.54 2.55
N ILE A 10 -12.02 -1.82 3.51
CA ILE A 10 -11.13 -0.82 4.11
C ILE A 10 -9.71 -1.37 4.17
N GLN A 11 -8.79 -0.58 3.66
CA GLN A 11 -7.36 -0.83 3.78
C GLN A 11 -6.80 -0.10 5.00
N PHE A 12 -6.03 -0.79 5.82
CA PHE A 12 -5.42 -0.24 7.02
C PHE A 12 -3.90 -0.25 6.90
N GLU A 13 -3.31 0.87 7.19
CA GLU A 13 -1.91 1.01 7.54
C GLU A 13 -1.81 0.91 9.06
N LEU A 14 -1.48 -0.29 9.56
CA LEU A 14 -1.53 -0.58 11.01
C LEU A 14 -0.47 0.19 11.80
N SER A 15 0.60 0.59 11.13
CA SER A 15 1.69 1.34 11.73
C SER A 15 2.46 2.13 10.66
N ASN A 16 3.43 2.92 11.07
CA ASN A 16 4.42 3.50 10.17
C ASN A 16 5.75 2.71 10.20
N VAL A 17 5.73 1.42 10.57
CA VAL A 17 6.93 0.61 10.79
C VAL A 17 7.03 -0.52 9.77
N CYS A 18 8.22 -0.69 9.19
CA CYS A 18 8.61 -1.83 8.37
C CYS A 18 10.12 -2.07 8.55
N ASN A 19 10.57 -3.32 8.50
CA ASN A 19 11.99 -3.63 8.54
C ASN A 19 12.67 -3.58 7.17
N ALA A 20 11.89 -3.70 6.07
CA ALA A 20 12.44 -3.73 4.72
C ALA A 20 12.84 -2.33 4.23
N LEU A 21 13.91 -2.28 3.46
CA LEU A 21 14.45 -1.09 2.82
C LEU A 21 14.35 -1.21 1.29
N CYS A 22 13.16 -1.54 0.78
CA CYS A 22 12.91 -1.70 -0.64
C CYS A 22 13.14 -0.39 -1.39
N SER A 23 13.89 -0.42 -2.49
CA SER A 23 14.38 0.77 -3.19
C SER A 23 13.30 1.62 -3.87
N SER A 24 12.11 1.07 -4.16
CA SER A 24 10.99 1.84 -4.71
C SER A 24 9.83 2.01 -3.71
N CYS A 25 10.04 1.74 -2.43
CA CYS A 25 9.04 1.95 -1.41
C CYS A 25 8.92 3.43 -1.05
N ASN A 26 7.69 3.91 -0.89
CA ASN A 26 7.43 5.28 -0.45
C ASN A 26 8.06 5.62 0.91
N ARG A 27 8.29 4.60 1.75
CA ARG A 27 8.95 4.74 3.05
C ARG A 27 10.41 5.11 2.95
N ASN A 28 11.09 4.69 1.88
CA ASN A 28 12.55 4.73 1.78
C ASN A 28 13.01 5.77 0.75
N THR A 29 14.21 6.26 0.93
CA THR A 29 14.88 7.15 -0.02
C THR A 29 16.29 6.66 -0.27
N ILE A 30 16.75 6.82 -1.51
CA ILE A 30 18.15 6.66 -1.86
C ILE A 30 18.91 7.88 -1.34
N ASP A 31 20.12 7.69 -0.83
CA ASP A 31 20.95 8.81 -0.44
C ASP A 31 21.36 9.62 -1.67
N TRP A 32 20.73 10.76 -1.85
CA TRP A 32 20.90 11.61 -3.02
C TRP A 32 22.31 12.21 -3.11
N SER A 33 23.01 12.34 -1.98
CA SER A 33 24.41 12.80 -1.96
C SER A 33 25.37 11.83 -2.64
N ILE A 34 25.02 10.55 -2.63
CA ILE A 34 25.79 9.49 -3.32
C ILE A 34 25.34 9.36 -4.78
N LEU A 35 24.03 9.40 -5.02
CA LEU A 35 23.45 9.18 -6.35
C LEU A 35 23.76 10.34 -7.31
N LYS A 36 23.63 11.58 -6.85
CA LYS A 36 23.74 12.76 -7.72
C LYS A 36 25.09 12.85 -8.47
N PRO A 37 26.27 12.70 -7.83
CA PRO A 37 27.53 12.74 -8.55
C PRO A 37 27.68 11.67 -9.63
N MET A 38 27.08 10.47 -9.44
CA MET A 38 27.12 9.38 -10.43
C MET A 38 26.22 9.73 -11.64
N VAL A 39 25.03 10.26 -11.37
CA VAL A 39 24.11 10.70 -12.43
C VAL A 39 24.70 11.85 -13.24
N ASP A 40 25.32 12.84 -12.58
CA ASP A 40 25.94 14.00 -13.23
C ASP A 40 27.11 13.59 -14.16
N ARG A 41 27.81 12.49 -13.86
CA ARG A 41 28.86 11.91 -14.71
C ARG A 41 28.33 10.96 -15.79
N GLY A 42 27.00 10.73 -15.86
CA GLY A 42 26.39 9.79 -16.80
C GLY A 42 26.73 8.31 -16.51
N GLU A 43 27.13 7.99 -15.29
CA GLU A 43 27.46 6.62 -14.88
C GLU A 43 26.21 5.74 -14.83
N HIS A 44 26.39 4.46 -15.13
CA HIS A 44 25.36 3.46 -14.87
C HIS A 44 25.24 3.25 -13.36
N VAL A 45 24.05 3.53 -12.81
CA VAL A 45 23.80 3.43 -11.38
C VAL A 45 23.14 2.09 -11.07
N ASP A 46 23.87 1.22 -10.38
CA ASP A 46 23.29 0.01 -9.81
C ASP A 46 22.57 0.34 -8.50
N ILE A 47 21.28 0.57 -8.58
CA ILE A 47 20.45 0.88 -7.42
C ILE A 47 20.33 -0.25 -6.42
N THR A 48 20.70 -1.49 -6.79
CA THR A 48 20.67 -2.63 -5.86
C THR A 48 21.74 -2.50 -4.78
N ASN A 49 22.81 -1.81 -5.07
CA ASN A 49 23.97 -1.61 -4.17
C ASN A 49 23.95 -0.25 -3.45
N LEU A 50 23.03 0.65 -3.79
CA LEU A 50 22.97 1.95 -3.13
C LEU A 50 22.45 1.85 -1.69
N PRO A 51 23.00 2.66 -0.76
CA PRO A 51 22.45 2.78 0.58
C PRO A 51 21.01 3.31 0.54
N MET A 52 20.17 2.72 1.38
CA MET A 52 18.78 3.15 1.55
C MET A 52 18.59 3.66 2.96
N LYS A 53 17.80 4.71 3.11
CA LYS A 53 17.42 5.29 4.41
C LYS A 53 15.91 5.33 4.53
N VAL A 54 15.41 5.18 5.74
CA VAL A 54 14.02 5.53 6.04
C VAL A 54 13.90 7.04 5.98
N ARG A 55 12.85 7.54 5.34
CA ARG A 55 12.58 8.96 5.25
C ARG A 55 12.32 9.56 6.64
N GLU A 56 12.77 10.77 6.86
CA GLU A 56 12.58 11.47 8.14
C GLU A 56 11.11 11.73 8.45
N GLU A 57 10.29 11.96 7.40
CA GLU A 57 8.85 12.22 7.53
C GLU A 57 8.07 11.01 8.07
N VAL A 58 8.68 9.81 8.09
CA VAL A 58 8.05 8.64 8.74
C VAL A 58 7.90 8.86 10.24
N GLY A 59 8.80 9.62 10.85
CA GLY A 59 8.75 9.94 12.27
C GLY A 59 8.94 8.76 13.22
N SER A 60 8.56 8.99 14.48
CA SER A 60 8.59 7.95 15.53
C SER A 60 7.56 6.86 15.27
N PRO A 61 7.79 5.61 15.73
CA PRO A 61 6.85 4.52 15.58
C PRO A 61 5.47 4.82 16.16
N GLN A 62 4.44 4.71 15.33
CA GLN A 62 3.03 4.86 15.69
C GLN A 62 2.27 3.59 15.29
N TYR A 63 1.18 3.30 16.01
CA TYR A 63 0.42 2.07 15.85
C TYR A 63 -1.07 2.35 16.01
N LEU A 64 -1.91 1.84 15.12
CA LEU A 64 -3.36 1.87 15.29
C LEU A 64 -3.77 1.04 16.52
N THR A 65 -4.80 1.49 17.17
CA THR A 65 -5.38 0.79 18.32
C THR A 65 -6.72 0.14 17.98
N LYS A 66 -7.22 -0.73 18.86
CA LYS A 66 -8.48 -1.48 18.64
C LYS A 66 -9.70 -0.57 18.54
N GLU A 67 -9.67 0.61 19.16
CA GLU A 67 -10.76 1.59 19.14
C GLU A 67 -11.12 2.04 17.74
N ILE A 68 -10.15 2.14 16.84
CA ILE A 68 -10.38 2.51 15.42
C ILE A 68 -11.32 1.50 14.77
N PHE A 69 -11.09 0.20 14.97
CA PHE A 69 -11.93 -0.85 14.39
C PHE A 69 -13.34 -0.83 14.97
N THR A 70 -13.46 -0.60 16.28
CA THR A 70 -14.76 -0.47 16.96
C THR A 70 -15.53 0.73 16.40
N ASN A 71 -14.88 1.89 16.27
CA ASN A 71 -15.49 3.10 15.69
C ASN A 71 -16.01 2.84 14.27
N ILE A 72 -15.16 2.28 13.41
CA ILE A 72 -15.50 2.02 12.01
C ILE A 72 -16.68 1.05 11.90
N PHE A 73 -16.62 -0.09 12.59
CA PHE A 73 -17.66 -1.11 12.43
C PHE A 73 -18.99 -0.72 13.05
N SER A 74 -19.01 0.22 14.00
CA SER A 74 -20.23 0.81 14.51
C SER A 74 -20.96 1.69 13.47
N GLY A 75 -20.21 2.37 12.60
CA GLY A 75 -20.77 3.28 11.59
C GLY A 75 -20.82 2.73 10.17
N ALA A 76 -20.08 1.67 9.85
CA ALA A 76 -19.92 1.13 8.52
C ALA A 76 -20.35 -0.35 8.40
N PRO A 77 -21.63 -0.70 8.58
CA PRO A 77 -22.12 -2.08 8.56
C PRO A 77 -22.00 -2.76 7.18
N SER A 78 -21.80 -1.99 6.12
CA SER A 78 -21.63 -2.52 4.76
C SER A 78 -20.25 -3.11 4.50
N VAL A 79 -19.25 -2.81 5.32
CA VAL A 79 -17.89 -3.35 5.16
C VAL A 79 -17.89 -4.85 5.32
N ARG A 80 -17.27 -5.55 4.36
CA ARG A 80 -17.14 -7.02 4.33
C ARG A 80 -15.70 -7.47 4.29
N GLU A 81 -14.80 -6.58 3.91
CA GLU A 81 -13.39 -6.88 3.72
C GLU A 81 -12.51 -5.83 4.39
N ILE A 82 -11.46 -6.28 5.05
CA ILE A 82 -10.37 -5.44 5.52
C ILE A 82 -9.04 -5.94 4.99
N TYR A 83 -8.14 -4.99 4.73
CA TYR A 83 -6.80 -5.30 4.27
C TYR A 83 -5.77 -4.63 5.18
N PHE A 84 -4.90 -5.43 5.77
CA PHE A 84 -3.70 -4.95 6.46
C PHE A 84 -2.56 -4.82 5.44
N CYS A 85 -2.51 -3.68 4.78
CA CYS A 85 -1.57 -3.39 3.71
C CYS A 85 -1.44 -1.88 3.54
N GLY A 86 -0.56 -1.28 4.29
CA GLY A 86 -0.26 0.13 4.17
C GLY A 86 0.62 0.46 2.97
N THR A 87 0.87 1.75 2.78
CA THR A 87 1.82 2.26 1.77
C THR A 87 3.26 2.23 2.28
N ILE A 88 3.44 2.19 3.60
CA ILE A 88 4.74 2.36 4.27
C ILE A 88 5.01 1.36 5.40
N ASP A 89 4.04 0.56 5.80
CA ASP A 89 4.18 -0.41 6.87
C ASP A 89 4.30 -1.86 6.39
N ASP A 90 4.58 -2.72 7.34
CA ASP A 90 4.31 -4.15 7.28
C ASP A 90 3.46 -4.52 8.49
N PRO A 91 2.30 -5.17 8.34
CA PRO A 91 1.40 -5.45 9.47
C PRO A 91 2.05 -6.26 10.58
N LEU A 92 3.04 -7.09 10.27
CA LEU A 92 3.80 -7.87 11.26
C LEU A 92 4.68 -7.00 12.17
N ALA A 93 4.90 -5.75 11.80
CA ALA A 93 5.58 -4.77 12.67
C ALA A 93 4.68 -4.26 13.81
N HIS A 94 3.36 -4.37 13.66
CA HIS A 94 2.42 -3.95 14.69
C HIS A 94 2.61 -4.75 15.99
N LYS A 95 2.66 -4.06 17.13
CA LYS A 95 2.98 -4.70 18.43
C LYS A 95 1.96 -5.74 18.84
N ASP A 96 0.67 -5.53 18.54
CA ASP A 96 -0.45 -6.39 18.92
C ASP A 96 -1.30 -6.81 17.71
N LEU A 97 -0.66 -7.24 16.60
CA LEU A 97 -1.38 -7.70 15.41
C LEU A 97 -2.37 -8.83 15.72
N ILE A 98 -1.95 -9.81 16.54
CA ILE A 98 -2.81 -10.94 16.92
C ILE A 98 -4.02 -10.46 17.72
N GLY A 99 -3.82 -9.53 18.65
CA GLY A 99 -4.91 -8.94 19.42
C GLY A 99 -5.88 -8.12 18.58
N ILE A 100 -5.37 -7.37 17.58
CA ILE A 100 -6.22 -6.67 16.61
C ILE A 100 -6.99 -7.70 15.77
N THR A 101 -6.33 -8.73 15.24
CA THR A 101 -6.98 -9.79 14.46
C THR A 101 -8.16 -10.42 15.23
N LYS A 102 -7.94 -10.79 16.48
CA LYS A 102 -9.00 -11.34 17.34
C LYS A 102 -10.12 -10.34 17.55
N HIS A 103 -9.80 -9.10 17.90
CA HIS A 103 -10.80 -8.05 18.12
C HIS A 103 -11.69 -7.78 16.90
N VAL A 104 -11.10 -7.79 15.69
CA VAL A 104 -11.87 -7.66 14.45
C VAL A 104 -12.91 -8.79 14.32
N PHE A 105 -12.49 -10.04 14.51
CA PHE A 105 -13.40 -11.19 14.37
C PHE A 105 -14.36 -11.35 15.54
N ASP A 106 -14.06 -10.83 16.71
CA ASP A 106 -14.99 -10.76 17.84
C ASP A 106 -16.18 -9.81 17.55
N ILE A 107 -15.90 -8.67 16.89
CA ILE A 107 -16.94 -7.70 16.51
C ILE A 107 -17.63 -8.11 15.19
N ARG A 108 -16.86 -8.58 14.22
CA ARG A 108 -17.32 -8.91 12.87
C ARG A 108 -16.81 -10.29 12.45
N PRO A 109 -17.47 -11.37 12.91
CA PRO A 109 -17.08 -12.75 12.59
C PRO A 109 -17.24 -13.09 11.10
N ASP A 110 -18.02 -12.32 10.36
CA ASP A 110 -18.28 -12.44 8.91
C ASP A 110 -17.26 -11.72 8.01
N MET A 111 -16.22 -11.09 8.61
CA MET A 111 -15.25 -10.28 7.88
C MET A 111 -14.27 -11.15 7.08
N HIS A 112 -13.94 -10.73 5.84
CA HIS A 112 -12.74 -11.19 5.15
C HIS A 112 -11.54 -10.36 5.56
N LEU A 113 -10.43 -11.01 5.96
CA LEU A 113 -9.17 -10.37 6.31
C LEU A 113 -8.09 -10.70 5.29
N GLY A 114 -7.69 -9.71 4.50
CA GLY A 114 -6.49 -9.75 3.67
C GLY A 114 -5.29 -9.10 4.35
N ALA A 115 -4.09 -9.55 4.06
CA ALA A 115 -2.87 -8.84 4.45
C ALA A 115 -1.74 -9.03 3.45
N HIS A 116 -0.79 -8.08 3.44
CA HIS A 116 0.47 -8.20 2.72
C HIS A 116 1.63 -8.07 3.70
N THR A 117 2.59 -8.99 3.64
CA THR A 117 3.80 -8.94 4.46
C THR A 117 5.03 -9.32 3.65
N ASN A 118 6.18 -8.79 4.02
CA ASN A 118 7.47 -9.24 3.51
C ASN A 118 7.93 -10.57 4.15
N GLY A 119 7.23 -11.03 5.19
CA GLY A 119 7.47 -12.31 5.85
C GLY A 119 8.71 -12.37 6.75
N SER A 120 9.53 -11.33 6.84
CA SER A 120 10.81 -11.37 7.57
C SER A 120 10.80 -10.74 8.96
N ILE A 121 9.66 -10.12 9.37
CA ILE A 121 9.44 -9.64 10.73
C ILE A 121 8.97 -10.81 11.60
N ARG A 122 9.22 -10.78 12.89
CA ARG A 122 8.81 -11.85 13.80
C ARG A 122 9.53 -13.19 13.52
N ASN A 123 9.08 -14.25 14.16
CA ASN A 123 9.64 -15.59 14.08
C ASN A 123 8.53 -16.63 13.74
N PRO A 124 8.89 -17.89 13.43
CA PRO A 124 7.92 -18.91 13.07
C PRO A 124 6.81 -19.16 14.11
N ASP A 125 7.14 -19.09 15.41
CA ASP A 125 6.16 -19.23 16.50
C ASP A 125 5.09 -18.11 16.45
N TYR A 126 5.48 -16.89 16.16
CA TYR A 126 4.53 -15.80 16.00
C TYR A 126 3.58 -16.03 14.82
N PHE A 127 4.11 -16.45 13.67
CA PHE A 127 3.30 -16.77 12.48
C PHE A 127 2.35 -17.93 12.73
N LYS A 128 2.80 -18.98 13.44
CA LYS A 128 1.94 -20.08 13.87
C LYS A 128 0.78 -19.58 14.72
N ARG A 129 1.05 -18.77 15.76
CA ARG A 129 0.00 -18.21 16.63
C ARG A 129 -0.94 -17.26 15.88
N TRP A 130 -0.46 -16.53 14.86
CA TRP A 130 -1.33 -15.72 14.05
C TRP A 130 -2.24 -16.55 13.16
N ALA A 131 -1.73 -17.62 12.55
CA ALA A 131 -2.54 -18.58 11.79
C ALA A 131 -3.61 -19.27 12.68
N GLU A 132 -3.24 -19.61 13.92
CA GLU A 132 -4.19 -20.15 14.93
C GLU A 132 -5.31 -19.15 15.27
N ALA A 133 -4.99 -17.86 15.37
CA ALA A 133 -6.00 -16.81 15.58
C ALA A 133 -6.93 -16.61 14.38
N LEU A 134 -6.47 -16.96 13.18
CA LEU A 134 -7.23 -16.91 11.92
C LEU A 134 -7.99 -18.22 11.61
N LYS A 135 -7.81 -19.26 12.42
CA LYS A 135 -8.42 -20.58 12.18
C LYS A 135 -9.95 -20.49 12.13
N GLY A 136 -10.54 -21.01 11.06
CA GLY A 136 -11.99 -20.97 10.84
C GLY A 136 -12.55 -19.59 10.45
N LYS A 137 -11.69 -18.62 10.21
CA LYS A 137 -12.04 -17.28 9.73
C LYS A 137 -11.72 -17.15 8.24
N ASP A 138 -12.45 -16.30 7.53
CA ASP A 138 -12.15 -16.00 6.14
C ASP A 138 -10.94 -15.06 6.05
N HIS A 139 -9.84 -15.55 5.49
CA HIS A 139 -8.61 -14.79 5.38
C HIS A 139 -7.74 -15.20 4.20
N PHE A 140 -6.89 -14.28 3.74
CA PHE A 140 -5.87 -14.56 2.73
C PHE A 140 -4.65 -13.66 2.90
N ILE A 141 -3.47 -14.25 3.19
CA ILE A 141 -2.25 -13.50 3.46
C ILE A 141 -1.27 -13.61 2.30
N TRP A 142 -0.89 -12.48 1.71
CA TRP A 142 0.12 -12.41 0.68
C TRP A 142 1.50 -12.21 1.26
N PHE A 143 2.40 -13.14 0.97
CA PHE A 143 3.82 -12.97 1.21
C PHE A 143 4.45 -12.32 -0.02
N SER A 144 5.04 -11.15 0.17
CA SER A 144 5.71 -10.37 -0.89
C SER A 144 7.18 -10.77 -0.94
N ILE A 145 7.51 -11.74 -1.80
CA ILE A 145 8.84 -12.33 -1.95
C ILE A 145 9.24 -12.16 -3.42
N ASP A 146 10.33 -11.44 -3.69
CA ASP A 146 10.67 -10.96 -5.03
C ASP A 146 12.00 -11.55 -5.53
N GLY A 147 12.09 -12.85 -5.54
CA GLY A 147 13.23 -13.65 -5.96
C GLY A 147 13.35 -14.93 -5.16
N LEU A 148 14.42 -15.67 -5.38
CA LEU A 148 14.88 -16.77 -4.54
C LEU A 148 15.94 -16.28 -3.55
N GLU A 149 16.68 -17.20 -2.93
CA GLU A 149 17.69 -16.89 -1.90
C GLU A 149 18.72 -15.86 -2.35
N ASP A 150 19.19 -16.01 -3.59
CA ASP A 150 20.26 -15.21 -4.20
C ASP A 150 19.79 -13.86 -4.77
N THR A 151 18.50 -13.64 -4.92
CA THR A 151 17.97 -12.42 -5.60
C THR A 151 16.95 -11.63 -4.79
N ASN A 152 16.22 -12.26 -3.87
CA ASN A 152 15.18 -11.56 -3.10
C ASN A 152 15.74 -10.33 -2.35
N HIS A 153 16.94 -10.44 -1.80
CA HIS A 153 17.58 -9.36 -1.03
C HIS A 153 17.99 -8.15 -1.89
N LEU A 154 18.08 -8.29 -3.21
CA LEU A 154 18.43 -7.19 -4.11
C LEU A 154 17.39 -6.09 -4.10
N TYR A 155 16.11 -6.47 -3.99
CA TYR A 155 15.00 -5.53 -3.83
C TYR A 155 14.49 -5.45 -2.38
N ARG A 156 14.23 -6.61 -1.74
CA ARG A 156 13.76 -6.71 -0.36
C ARG A 156 14.94 -6.60 0.62
N LYS A 157 15.66 -5.48 0.55
CA LYS A 157 16.80 -5.23 1.43
C LYS A 157 16.40 -5.38 2.89
N ASN A 158 17.29 -5.94 3.69
CA ASN A 158 17.06 -6.23 5.11
C ASN A 158 15.98 -7.31 5.40
N CYS A 159 15.62 -8.13 4.39
CA CYS A 159 14.73 -9.27 4.53
C CYS A 159 15.53 -10.57 4.35
N GLN A 160 15.60 -11.39 5.39
CA GLN A 160 16.37 -12.63 5.42
C GLN A 160 15.59 -13.78 4.79
N TRP A 161 16.12 -14.41 3.75
CA TRP A 161 15.44 -15.49 3.00
C TRP A 161 14.99 -16.64 3.88
N ASP A 162 15.90 -17.25 4.64
CA ASP A 162 15.60 -18.40 5.51
C ASP A 162 14.47 -18.10 6.50
N LYS A 163 14.48 -16.87 7.03
CA LYS A 163 13.45 -16.42 7.96
C LYS A 163 12.10 -16.28 7.28
N ILE A 164 12.05 -15.76 6.06
CA ILE A 164 10.81 -15.64 5.27
C ILE A 164 10.23 -17.01 5.03
N ILE A 165 11.04 -17.97 4.56
CA ILE A 165 10.60 -19.31 4.23
C ILE A 165 10.13 -20.07 5.49
N ALA A 166 10.89 -19.97 6.59
CA ALA A 166 10.50 -20.58 7.85
C ALA A 166 9.19 -20.02 8.41
N ASN A 167 8.99 -18.69 8.33
CA ASN A 167 7.79 -18.02 8.76
C ASN A 167 6.57 -18.41 7.89
N ALA A 168 6.72 -18.40 6.57
CA ALA A 168 5.66 -18.82 5.65
C ALA A 168 5.23 -20.28 5.87
N LYS A 169 6.20 -21.16 6.02
CA LYS A 169 5.97 -22.58 6.32
C LYS A 169 5.19 -22.75 7.62
N ALA A 170 5.63 -22.10 8.70
CA ALA A 170 4.97 -22.18 9.99
C ALA A 170 3.52 -21.65 9.95
N PHE A 171 3.27 -20.58 9.19
CA PHE A 171 1.93 -20.03 8.98
C PHE A 171 1.02 -21.02 8.25
N ILE A 172 1.49 -21.59 7.14
CA ILE A 172 0.73 -22.51 6.30
C ILE A 172 0.47 -23.84 7.05
N GLU A 173 1.47 -24.42 7.70
CA GLU A 173 1.35 -25.67 8.48
C GLU A 173 0.37 -25.53 9.65
N ALA A 174 0.24 -24.34 10.23
CA ALA A 174 -0.76 -24.04 11.27
C ALA A 174 -2.18 -23.79 10.72
N GLY A 175 -2.38 -23.91 9.41
CA GLY A 175 -3.68 -23.75 8.74
C GLY A 175 -3.95 -22.36 8.17
N GLY A 176 -2.95 -21.48 8.14
CA GLY A 176 -3.05 -20.18 7.50
C GLY A 176 -3.15 -20.28 5.98
N VAL A 177 -4.04 -19.49 5.38
CA VAL A 177 -4.23 -19.44 3.92
C VAL A 177 -3.33 -18.35 3.34
N ALA A 178 -2.34 -18.76 2.56
CA ALA A 178 -1.31 -17.86 2.04
C ALA A 178 -1.18 -17.91 0.51
N GLY A 179 -0.76 -16.77 -0.05
CA GLY A 179 -0.31 -16.63 -1.42
C GLY A 179 1.09 -16.01 -1.50
N TRP A 180 1.81 -16.31 -2.56
CA TRP A 180 3.11 -15.69 -2.86
C TRP A 180 2.92 -14.65 -3.96
N GLN A 181 3.25 -13.40 -3.66
CA GLN A 181 3.32 -12.32 -4.65
C GLN A 181 4.77 -12.05 -5.01
N TYR A 182 5.05 -12.00 -6.31
CA TYR A 182 6.39 -11.87 -6.88
C TYR A 182 6.44 -10.65 -7.81
N LEU A 183 7.31 -9.68 -7.55
CA LEU A 183 7.61 -8.61 -8.47
C LEU A 183 8.78 -9.02 -9.37
N ILE A 184 8.56 -8.97 -10.68
CA ILE A 184 9.57 -9.31 -11.68
C ILE A 184 10.46 -8.09 -11.91
N PHE A 185 11.76 -8.32 -11.79
CA PHE A 185 12.85 -7.42 -12.11
C PHE A 185 13.82 -8.11 -13.10
N PRO A 186 14.72 -7.38 -13.76
CA PRO A 186 15.69 -7.97 -14.68
C PRO A 186 16.58 -9.06 -14.06
N TRP A 187 16.87 -8.93 -12.78
CA TRP A 187 17.77 -9.86 -12.08
C TRP A 187 17.09 -11.11 -11.50
N ASN A 188 15.75 -11.16 -11.47
CA ASN A 188 14.99 -12.29 -10.95
C ASN A 188 14.00 -12.88 -11.95
N GLU A 189 13.93 -12.36 -13.17
CA GLU A 189 12.98 -12.79 -14.21
C GLU A 189 13.14 -14.28 -14.55
N HIS A 190 14.37 -14.77 -14.58
CA HIS A 190 14.70 -16.15 -14.89
C HIS A 190 14.28 -17.14 -13.78
N GLN A 191 13.92 -16.67 -12.59
CA GLN A 191 13.55 -17.50 -11.43
C GLN A 191 12.05 -17.66 -11.25
N VAL A 192 11.20 -17.06 -12.08
CA VAL A 192 9.74 -17.02 -11.87
C VAL A 192 9.14 -18.44 -11.80
N ASP A 193 9.54 -19.34 -12.71
CA ASP A 193 9.01 -20.70 -12.74
C ASP A 193 9.50 -21.54 -11.56
N GLU A 194 10.75 -21.38 -11.15
CA GLU A 194 11.32 -22.05 -9.99
C GLU A 194 10.65 -21.54 -8.68
N ALA A 195 10.46 -20.22 -8.56
CA ALA A 195 9.75 -19.63 -7.42
C ALA A 195 8.30 -20.12 -7.33
N LYS A 196 7.62 -20.29 -8.47
CA LYS A 196 6.28 -20.87 -8.52
C LYS A 196 6.28 -22.32 -8.05
N ALA A 197 7.20 -23.14 -8.55
CA ALA A 197 7.32 -24.55 -8.12
C ALA A 197 7.63 -24.66 -6.62
N LEU A 198 8.48 -23.79 -6.09
CA LEU A 198 8.77 -23.72 -4.66
C LEU A 198 7.53 -23.28 -3.85
N ALA A 199 6.76 -22.31 -4.35
CA ALA A 199 5.52 -21.88 -3.71
C ALA A 199 4.51 -23.03 -3.60
N ASP A 200 4.33 -23.80 -4.69
CA ASP A 200 3.46 -24.98 -4.69
C ASP A 200 3.96 -26.03 -3.69
N LYS A 201 5.27 -26.31 -3.65
CA LYS A 201 5.89 -27.25 -2.70
C LYS A 201 5.72 -26.81 -1.23
N LEU A 202 5.75 -25.51 -0.95
CA LEU A 202 5.55 -24.95 0.39
C LEU A 202 4.07 -24.87 0.81
N GLY A 203 3.14 -25.14 -0.11
CA GLY A 203 1.71 -25.16 0.16
C GLY A 203 1.01 -23.81 0.03
N PHE A 204 1.63 -22.82 -0.64
CA PHE A 204 0.94 -21.59 -0.98
C PHE A 204 -0.25 -21.88 -1.90
N LYS A 205 -1.40 -21.27 -1.61
CA LYS A 205 -2.64 -21.48 -2.39
C LYS A 205 -2.66 -20.75 -3.72
N LYS A 206 -1.89 -19.67 -3.85
CA LYS A 206 -1.78 -18.87 -5.06
C LYS A 206 -0.36 -18.35 -5.23
N PHE A 207 0.10 -18.32 -6.47
CA PHE A 207 1.28 -17.57 -6.90
C PHE A 207 0.86 -16.53 -7.92
N ARG A 208 1.29 -15.28 -7.75
CA ARG A 208 1.08 -14.23 -8.75
C ARG A 208 2.36 -13.47 -8.99
N SER A 209 2.69 -13.25 -10.24
CA SER A 209 3.82 -12.42 -10.65
C SER A 209 3.35 -11.15 -11.35
N ARG A 210 4.09 -10.06 -11.18
CA ARG A 210 3.84 -8.77 -11.85
C ARG A 210 5.16 -8.12 -12.19
N VAL A 211 5.27 -7.54 -13.38
CA VAL A 211 6.42 -6.72 -13.75
C VAL A 211 6.41 -5.45 -12.91
N ASN A 212 7.56 -5.11 -12.33
CA ASN A 212 7.69 -3.85 -11.62
C ASN A 212 7.64 -2.66 -12.59
N LYS A 213 6.82 -1.67 -12.26
CA LYS A 213 6.59 -0.47 -13.09
C LYS A 213 7.30 0.79 -12.58
N SER A 214 8.14 0.68 -11.55
CA SER A 214 8.85 1.84 -11.01
C SER A 214 9.83 2.43 -12.03
N PRO A 215 9.75 3.72 -12.35
CA PRO A 215 10.68 4.36 -13.27
C PRO A 215 12.16 4.26 -12.84
N LEU A 216 12.41 4.26 -11.53
CA LEU A 216 13.78 4.15 -10.96
C LEU A 216 14.42 2.79 -11.21
N LEU A 217 13.61 1.75 -11.46
CA LEU A 217 14.07 0.38 -11.67
C LEU A 217 13.98 -0.03 -13.14
N ASN A 218 13.50 0.86 -13.99
CA ASN A 218 13.12 0.56 -15.37
C ASN A 218 14.24 0.72 -16.41
N ASP A 219 15.41 1.21 -16.03
CA ASP A 219 16.51 1.39 -17.00
C ASP A 219 17.24 0.09 -17.37
N LEU A 220 16.85 -1.04 -16.79
CA LEU A 220 17.66 -2.23 -16.78
C LEU A 220 17.13 -3.43 -17.59
N SER A 221 15.97 -3.37 -18.26
CA SER A 221 15.50 -4.53 -19.05
C SER A 221 14.83 -4.23 -20.38
N ASN A 222 14.92 -5.21 -21.31
CA ASN A 222 14.23 -5.16 -22.60
C ASN A 222 12.69 -5.23 -22.48
N HIS A 223 12.14 -5.88 -21.47
CA HIS A 223 10.71 -5.90 -21.16
C HIS A 223 10.17 -4.53 -20.81
N VAL A 224 10.95 -3.77 -20.11
CA VAL A 224 10.62 -2.38 -19.76
C VAL A 224 10.64 -1.48 -21.00
N LYS A 225 11.45 -1.76 -22.00
CA LYS A 225 11.39 -1.01 -23.27
C LYS A 225 10.03 -1.19 -23.97
N GLN A 226 9.41 -2.36 -23.87
CA GLN A 226 8.07 -2.60 -24.45
C GLN A 226 6.96 -1.90 -23.67
N GLU A 227 6.99 -1.95 -22.32
CA GLU A 227 6.03 -1.21 -21.49
C GLU A 227 6.29 0.31 -21.53
N ARG A 228 7.53 0.76 -21.60
CA ARG A 228 7.88 2.17 -21.85
C ARG A 228 7.36 2.65 -23.20
N SER A 229 7.40 1.81 -24.24
CA SER A 229 6.80 2.09 -25.53
C SER A 229 5.27 2.20 -25.46
N ARG A 230 4.63 1.40 -24.60
CA ARG A 230 3.19 1.47 -24.33
C ARG A 230 2.82 2.71 -23.51
N LEU A 231 3.57 3.02 -22.46
CA LEU A 231 3.40 4.22 -21.64
C LEU A 231 3.74 5.50 -22.41
N ASN A 232 4.75 5.47 -23.30
CA ASN A 232 5.05 6.57 -24.20
C ASN A 232 3.99 6.75 -25.28
N ARG A 233 3.29 5.69 -25.71
CA ARG A 233 2.09 5.81 -26.55
C ARG A 233 0.94 6.50 -25.81
N ILE A 234 0.73 6.16 -24.56
CA ILE A 234 -0.27 6.84 -23.69
C ILE A 234 0.15 8.30 -23.46
N ARG A 235 1.43 8.60 -23.25
CA ARG A 235 1.97 9.96 -23.16
C ARG A 235 1.90 10.75 -24.48
N ARG A 236 2.14 10.12 -25.63
CA ARG A 236 2.10 10.77 -26.95
C ARG A 236 0.67 11.09 -27.43
N HIS A 237 -0.33 10.44 -26.90
CA HIS A 237 -1.73 10.69 -27.24
C HIS A 237 -2.45 11.60 -26.22
N GLY A 238 -1.70 12.42 -25.47
CA GLY A 238 -2.32 13.60 -24.90
C GLY A 238 -2.19 13.85 -23.43
N VAL A 239 -1.03 13.71 -22.80
CA VAL A 239 -0.85 14.44 -21.55
C VAL A 239 0.62 14.89 -21.43
N ASP A 240 0.89 16.10 -21.82
CA ASP A 240 2.09 16.81 -21.40
C ASP A 240 1.85 17.39 -20.00
N PHE A 241 2.72 17.07 -19.06
CA PHE A 241 2.53 17.44 -17.65
C PHE A 241 2.78 18.94 -17.36
N ASN A 242 3.22 19.70 -18.36
CA ASN A 242 3.52 21.13 -18.25
C ASN A 242 2.47 22.04 -18.90
N ASP A 243 1.53 21.50 -19.67
CA ASP A 243 0.45 22.30 -20.23
C ASP A 243 -0.78 22.25 -19.31
N GLU A 244 -1.56 23.31 -19.28
CA GLU A 244 -2.91 23.36 -18.72
C GLU A 244 -3.77 22.30 -19.41
N VAL A 245 -3.71 21.06 -18.92
CA VAL A 245 -4.56 19.99 -19.43
C VAL A 245 -5.97 20.30 -18.97
N VAL A 246 -6.73 20.94 -19.82
CA VAL A 246 -8.18 21.00 -19.73
C VAL A 246 -8.69 19.59 -19.94
N LEU A 247 -8.87 18.87 -18.84
CA LEU A 247 -9.51 17.55 -18.88
C LEU A 247 -10.95 17.74 -19.34
N LYS A 248 -11.26 17.29 -20.56
CA LYS A 248 -12.59 17.45 -21.18
C LYS A 248 -13.66 16.62 -20.49
N ASP A 249 -13.28 15.54 -19.80
CA ASP A 249 -14.20 14.56 -19.22
C ASP A 249 -14.17 14.56 -17.69
N PRO A 250 -15.26 14.21 -17.03
CA PRO A 250 -15.31 13.97 -15.59
C PRO A 250 -14.32 12.89 -15.16
N ILE A 251 -13.78 13.01 -13.95
CA ILE A 251 -12.90 11.98 -13.41
C ILE A 251 -13.73 10.73 -13.08
N TYR A 252 -13.35 9.59 -13.64
CA TYR A 252 -13.85 8.30 -13.20
C TYR A 252 -12.94 7.71 -12.13
N CYS A 253 -13.36 7.78 -10.88
CA CYS A 253 -12.60 7.18 -9.78
C CYS A 253 -13.00 5.70 -9.62
N ALA A 254 -12.21 4.79 -10.21
CA ALA A 254 -12.45 3.34 -10.11
C ALA A 254 -12.46 2.85 -8.65
N TRP A 255 -11.60 3.40 -7.78
CA TRP A 255 -11.56 3.03 -6.35
C TRP A 255 -12.89 3.27 -5.65
N GLN A 256 -13.56 4.37 -5.96
CA GLN A 256 -14.83 4.69 -5.33
C GLN A 256 -16.03 4.05 -6.04
N LYS A 257 -15.98 3.92 -7.37
CA LYS A 257 -17.11 3.40 -8.15
C LYS A 257 -17.13 1.88 -8.29
N GLU A 258 -15.98 1.24 -8.40
CA GLU A 258 -15.87 -0.21 -8.62
C GLU A 258 -15.43 -0.97 -7.37
N VAL A 259 -14.38 -0.49 -6.70
CA VAL A 259 -13.77 -1.20 -5.57
C VAL A 259 -14.43 -0.84 -4.25
N GLN A 260 -14.95 0.38 -4.12
CA GLN A 260 -15.61 0.91 -2.91
C GLN A 260 -14.74 0.74 -1.65
N GLN A 261 -13.44 1.04 -1.81
CA GLN A 261 -12.43 0.86 -0.77
C GLN A 261 -12.01 2.22 -0.21
N TYR A 262 -11.96 2.30 1.11
CA TYR A 262 -11.36 3.42 1.85
C TYR A 262 -10.01 3.02 2.43
N HIS A 263 -9.26 4.00 2.90
CA HIS A 263 -7.96 3.81 3.51
C HIS A 263 -7.90 4.50 4.87
N VAL A 264 -7.38 3.79 5.88
CA VAL A 264 -7.09 4.35 7.20
C VAL A 264 -5.58 4.33 7.41
N SER A 265 -5.00 5.51 7.62
CA SER A 265 -3.58 5.66 7.89
C SER A 265 -3.23 5.36 9.35
N TYR A 266 -1.96 5.11 9.60
CA TYR A 266 -1.41 4.73 10.91
C TYR A 266 -1.68 5.74 12.04
N ASP A 267 -2.01 6.98 11.71
CA ASP A 267 -2.40 8.06 12.63
C ASP A 267 -3.93 8.14 12.85
N GLY A 268 -4.68 7.19 12.30
CA GLY A 268 -6.12 7.07 12.46
C GLY A 268 -6.96 7.96 11.53
N ARG A 269 -6.37 8.55 10.50
CA ARG A 269 -7.09 9.39 9.53
C ARG A 269 -7.73 8.54 8.43
N LEU A 270 -8.98 8.84 8.11
CA LEU A 270 -9.73 8.20 7.03
C LEU A 270 -9.52 8.94 5.71
N TRP A 271 -9.17 8.20 4.66
CA TRP A 271 -8.92 8.71 3.32
C TRP A 271 -9.77 7.98 2.28
N PRO A 272 -10.16 8.64 1.18
CA PRO A 272 -10.90 7.99 0.09
C PRO A 272 -10.14 6.83 -0.56
N CYS A 273 -8.81 6.87 -0.55
CA CYS A 273 -7.93 5.81 -1.06
C CYS A 273 -6.50 5.98 -0.55
N CYS A 274 -5.68 4.94 -0.70
CA CYS A 274 -4.27 4.96 -0.28
C CYS A 274 -3.40 5.99 -1.03
N TYR A 275 -3.79 6.40 -2.23
CA TYR A 275 -3.05 7.42 -2.98
C TYR A 275 -3.18 8.83 -2.36
N MET A 276 -4.28 9.12 -1.70
CA MET A 276 -4.47 10.39 -0.99
C MET A 276 -3.73 10.42 0.34
N ASN A 277 -3.51 9.26 0.95
CA ASN A 277 -2.69 9.14 2.15
C ASN A 277 -1.19 9.07 1.86
N SER A 278 -0.77 8.96 0.62
CA SER A 278 0.66 8.84 0.31
C SER A 278 1.41 10.12 0.69
N THR A 279 1.68 10.28 1.98
CA THR A 279 2.38 11.42 2.60
C THR A 279 3.79 11.67 2.05
N LYS A 280 4.22 10.91 1.04
CA LYS A 280 5.64 10.79 0.71
C LYS A 280 5.98 10.97 -0.76
N THR A 281 5.01 11.34 -1.55
CA THR A 281 5.30 12.01 -2.79
C THR A 281 5.08 13.51 -2.55
N GLN A 282 5.99 14.36 -3.00
CA GLN A 282 5.86 15.82 -2.93
C GLN A 282 4.47 16.34 -3.31
N ARG A 283 3.73 15.54 -4.08
CA ARG A 283 2.37 15.79 -4.55
C ARG A 283 1.30 15.51 -3.49
N SER A 284 1.49 14.52 -2.65
CA SER A 284 0.53 14.18 -1.58
C SER A 284 0.73 15.06 -0.35
N GLU A 285 1.94 15.53 -0.07
CA GLU A 285 2.17 16.55 0.97
C GLU A 285 1.42 17.83 0.63
N MET A 286 1.61 18.39 -0.56
CA MET A 286 0.88 19.57 -1.02
C MET A 286 -0.64 19.36 -1.00
N LEU A 287 -1.12 18.16 -1.30
CA LEU A 287 -2.54 17.83 -1.24
C LEU A 287 -3.05 17.79 0.21
N ASN A 288 -2.32 17.14 1.11
CA ASN A 288 -2.68 17.03 2.51
C ASN A 288 -2.61 18.39 3.20
N GLU A 289 -1.58 19.18 2.96
CA GLU A 289 -1.49 20.57 3.46
C GLU A 289 -2.67 21.41 3.00
N ARG A 290 -3.07 21.29 1.74
CA ARG A 290 -4.24 22.01 1.21
C ARG A 290 -5.55 21.55 1.81
N ILE A 291 -5.74 20.24 1.97
CA ILE A 291 -6.93 19.68 2.60
C ILE A 291 -6.98 20.10 4.08
N ASP A 292 -5.88 19.97 4.80
CA ASP A 292 -5.79 20.36 6.19
C ASP A 292 -5.92 21.89 6.37
N GLY A 293 -5.45 22.68 5.41
CA GLY A 293 -5.64 24.12 5.39
C GLY A 293 -7.12 24.53 5.25
N ASN A 294 -7.91 23.73 4.52
CA ASN A 294 -9.34 24.00 4.34
C ASN A 294 -10.20 23.51 5.52
N TYR A 295 -9.86 22.35 6.12
CA TYR A 295 -10.76 21.65 7.05
C TYR A 295 -10.16 21.42 8.45
N GLY A 296 -8.88 21.79 8.65
CA GLY A 296 -8.12 21.46 9.86
C GLY A 296 -7.55 20.03 9.80
N SER A 297 -6.57 19.72 10.64
CA SER A 297 -5.84 18.45 10.62
C SER A 297 -6.62 17.26 11.18
N ASP A 298 -7.70 17.51 11.92
CA ASP A 298 -8.40 16.50 12.71
C ASP A 298 -9.75 16.06 12.13
N TRP A 299 -10.24 16.73 11.08
CA TRP A 299 -11.58 16.53 10.55
C TRP A 299 -11.88 15.06 10.15
N ASN A 300 -10.89 14.32 9.70
CA ASN A 300 -11.01 12.91 9.29
C ASN A 300 -10.33 11.93 10.26
N ASN A 301 -9.99 12.37 11.47
CA ASN A 301 -9.32 11.53 12.46
C ASN A 301 -10.34 10.73 13.27
N LEU A 302 -10.30 9.40 13.14
CA LEU A 302 -11.23 8.48 13.78
C LEU A 302 -10.98 8.26 15.29
N TYR A 303 -9.89 8.78 15.83
CA TYR A 303 -9.72 8.89 17.30
C TYR A 303 -10.50 10.08 17.91
N LYS A 304 -10.84 11.05 17.07
CA LYS A 304 -11.48 12.30 17.52
C LYS A 304 -12.93 12.41 17.05
N ASN A 305 -13.28 11.74 15.96
CA ASN A 305 -14.59 11.81 15.34
C ASN A 305 -15.16 10.40 15.13
N SER A 306 -16.48 10.25 15.17
CA SER A 306 -17.11 9.00 14.76
C SER A 306 -16.97 8.79 13.24
N TRP A 307 -17.07 7.52 12.80
CA TRP A 307 -17.16 7.21 11.37
C TRP A 307 -18.22 8.05 10.66
N ASN A 308 -19.41 8.16 11.27
CA ASN A 308 -20.52 8.89 10.67
C ASN A 308 -20.23 10.38 10.52
N ASP A 309 -19.58 11.01 11.51
CA ASP A 309 -19.21 12.42 11.44
C ASP A 309 -18.19 12.67 10.32
N VAL A 310 -17.20 11.79 10.20
CA VAL A 310 -16.19 11.90 9.14
C VAL A 310 -16.82 11.74 7.75
N ILE A 311 -17.67 10.74 7.54
CA ILE A 311 -18.31 10.52 6.23
C ILE A 311 -19.34 11.63 5.89
N ALA A 312 -19.99 12.21 6.89
CA ALA A 312 -20.89 13.33 6.69
C ALA A 312 -20.18 14.67 6.47
N HIS A 313 -18.86 14.74 6.74
CA HIS A 313 -18.09 15.96 6.56
C HIS A 313 -18.14 16.47 5.12
N GLU A 314 -18.11 17.77 4.92
CA GLU A 314 -18.22 18.47 3.63
C GLU A 314 -17.26 17.93 2.57
N PHE A 315 -16.04 17.57 2.97
CA PHE A 315 -15.06 16.95 2.09
C PHE A 315 -15.61 15.69 1.39
N TYR A 316 -16.25 14.78 2.13
CA TYR A 316 -16.79 13.54 1.56
C TYR A 316 -18.16 13.73 0.92
N SER A 317 -19.02 14.53 1.54
CA SER A 317 -20.40 14.70 1.11
C SER A 317 -20.56 15.60 -0.12
N ASN A 318 -19.60 16.50 -0.36
CA ASN A 318 -19.66 17.49 -1.44
C ASN A 318 -18.36 17.63 -2.23
N ASP A 319 -17.25 18.04 -1.58
CA ASP A 319 -16.09 18.57 -2.29
C ASP A 319 -15.34 17.53 -3.09
N LEU A 320 -15.15 16.33 -2.55
CA LEU A 320 -14.49 15.24 -3.26
C LEU A 320 -15.26 14.85 -4.52
N VAL A 321 -16.59 14.65 -4.40
CA VAL A 321 -17.42 14.21 -5.53
C VAL A 321 -17.60 15.31 -6.57
N SER A 322 -17.77 16.56 -6.16
CA SER A 322 -17.89 17.70 -7.08
C SER A 322 -16.57 17.98 -7.81
N SER A 323 -15.44 17.68 -7.17
CA SER A 323 -14.11 17.85 -7.78
C SER A 323 -13.91 16.96 -9.01
N TRP A 324 -14.65 15.86 -9.14
CA TRP A 324 -14.57 14.98 -10.29
C TRP A 324 -15.13 15.59 -11.57
N ASP A 325 -16.11 16.47 -11.43
CA ASP A 325 -16.74 17.19 -12.53
C ASP A 325 -16.08 18.55 -12.80
N SER A 326 -15.23 19.04 -11.89
CA SER A 326 -14.56 20.32 -12.03
C SER A 326 -13.54 20.33 -13.17
N LYS A 327 -13.55 21.39 -13.96
CA LYS A 327 -12.57 21.67 -15.02
C LYS A 327 -11.39 22.50 -14.50
N SER A 328 -11.49 23.04 -13.29
CA SER A 328 -10.46 23.88 -12.69
C SER A 328 -9.55 23.08 -11.76
N HIS A 329 -8.25 23.35 -11.81
CA HIS A 329 -7.27 22.95 -10.81
C HIS A 329 -7.01 24.16 -9.92
N GLY A 330 -7.32 24.04 -8.64
CA GLY A 330 -7.15 25.15 -7.73
C GLY A 330 -6.94 24.73 -6.28
N SER A 331 -6.93 25.74 -5.42
CA SER A 331 -6.76 25.58 -3.97
C SER A 331 -8.08 25.71 -3.21
N LYS A 332 -9.20 25.94 -3.91
CA LYS A 332 -10.51 26.13 -3.27
C LYS A 332 -11.24 24.80 -3.09
N PRO A 333 -12.14 24.69 -2.11
CA PRO A 333 -13.07 23.59 -2.04
C PRO A 333 -13.84 23.41 -3.37
N GLY A 334 -13.99 22.16 -3.83
CA GLY A 334 -14.63 21.87 -5.12
C GLY A 334 -13.73 21.92 -6.36
N ASP A 335 -12.50 22.44 -6.26
CA ASP A 335 -11.50 22.30 -7.33
C ASP A 335 -10.99 20.87 -7.43
N ARG A 336 -10.50 20.48 -8.61
CA ARG A 336 -9.95 19.12 -8.79
C ARG A 336 -8.87 18.81 -7.77
N ILE A 337 -9.16 17.82 -6.94
CA ILE A 337 -8.26 17.32 -5.90
C ILE A 337 -7.26 16.33 -6.49
N TYR A 338 -7.66 15.61 -7.56
CA TYR A 338 -6.83 14.58 -8.21
C TYR A 338 -6.88 14.64 -9.73
N ARG A 339 -5.74 14.30 -10.39
CA ARG A 339 -5.64 14.11 -11.85
C ARG A 339 -5.87 12.65 -12.22
#